data_4d5a759631a7f46de5231d7b3fd75f8d
#
_entry.id   4d5a759631a7f46de5231d7b3fd75f8d
#
_cell.length_a   1.000
_cell.length_b   1.000
_cell.length_c   1.000
_cell.angle_alpha   90.00
_cell.angle_beta   90.00
_cell.angle_gamma   90.00
#
_symmetry.space_group_name_H-M   'P 1'
#
loop_
_entity.id
_entity.type
_entity.pdbx_description
1 polymer ?
#
loop_
_entity_poly.entity_id
_entity_poly.type
_entity_poly.pdbx_seq_one_letter_code
_entity_poly.pdbx_strand_id
1 'polypeptide(L)'
;MFPKLTYGVLCGCSKVAALALWAGTQPVAASAETIHLLALGDSLTQGYGLMEEEGFVPQLRDWLTENGHDVRVVNGGVSGDTSAGGLSRVEWSLTPEIEGMIVTFGGNDLLRGIDPAVTRANVKGILEVAEENDVEVLLIGMQAPGNYGATYKADFDALYPELAEEYGTLYLDSFFAGLMEDGEVPEDRSAVMQADGIHPNAEGVKRIVDVVGPKVEELIARIGS
;
A
#
# COMPACT_ATOMS: atom_id res chain seq x y z
N MET A 1 -64.52 -85.88 15.89
CA MET A 1 -63.51 -85.68 16.86
C MET A 1 -62.49 -84.73 16.19
N PHE A 2 -62.60 -83.46 16.43
CA PHE A 2 -61.79 -82.42 15.73
C PHE A 2 -60.73 -81.82 16.66
N PRO A 3 -59.51 -81.69 16.23
CA PRO A 3 -58.53 -80.94 17.05
C PRO A 3 -58.53 -79.45 16.74
N LYS A 4 -58.42 -78.62 17.73
CA LYS A 4 -58.38 -77.19 17.73
C LYS A 4 -57.07 -76.68 17.16
N LEU A 5 -57.14 -75.80 16.17
CA LEU A 5 -56.02 -74.97 15.72
C LEU A 5 -55.85 -73.77 16.67
N THR A 6 -54.72 -73.56 17.21
CA THR A 6 -54.29 -72.36 17.93
C THR A 6 -53.47 -71.47 16.97
N TYR A 7 -53.98 -70.25 16.75
CA TYR A 7 -53.26 -69.19 16.02
C TYR A 7 -52.31 -68.46 16.95
N GLY A 8 -51.03 -68.52 16.64
CA GLY A 8 -50.02 -67.70 17.30
C GLY A 8 -49.89 -66.36 16.60
N VAL A 9 -50.07 -65.29 17.37
CA VAL A 9 -49.89 -63.89 16.91
C VAL A 9 -48.42 -63.54 16.96
N LEU A 10 -47.77 -63.35 15.81
CA LEU A 10 -46.44 -62.79 15.69
C LEU A 10 -46.50 -61.27 15.75
N CYS A 11 -46.02 -60.71 16.88
CA CYS A 11 -45.89 -59.28 17.05
C CYS A 11 -44.57 -58.83 16.35
N GLY A 12 -44.68 -58.23 15.16
CA GLY A 12 -43.58 -57.67 14.42
C GLY A 12 -43.24 -56.25 14.93
N CYS A 13 -42.14 -56.15 15.67
CA CYS A 13 -41.56 -54.83 16.01
C CYS A 13 -40.87 -54.22 14.80
N SER A 14 -41.53 -53.31 14.13
CA SER A 14 -40.92 -52.44 13.11
C SER A 14 -40.04 -51.39 13.79
N LYS A 15 -38.73 -51.56 13.66
CA LYS A 15 -37.77 -50.52 14.05
C LYS A 15 -37.76 -49.45 12.97
N VAL A 16 -38.38 -48.30 13.23
CA VAL A 16 -38.25 -47.09 12.42
C VAL A 16 -36.87 -46.44 12.76
N ALA A 17 -35.95 -46.59 11.85
CA ALA A 17 -34.65 -45.84 11.96
C ALA A 17 -34.92 -44.39 11.51
N ALA A 18 -34.91 -43.48 12.46
CA ALA A 18 -34.92 -42.04 12.17
C ALA A 18 -33.55 -41.63 11.68
N LEU A 19 -33.37 -41.42 10.38
CA LEU A 19 -32.21 -40.71 9.83
C LEU A 19 -32.34 -39.23 10.16
N ALA A 20 -31.57 -38.78 11.15
CA ALA A 20 -31.36 -37.35 11.41
C ALA A 20 -30.49 -36.78 10.29
N LEU A 21 -31.07 -36.05 9.35
CA LEU A 21 -30.33 -35.22 8.38
C LEU A 21 -29.66 -34.06 9.15
N TRP A 22 -28.41 -34.21 9.42
CA TRP A 22 -27.56 -33.12 9.95
C TRP A 22 -27.23 -32.18 8.78
N ALA A 23 -28.05 -31.13 8.60
CA ALA A 23 -27.75 -30.03 7.69
C ALA A 23 -26.63 -29.20 8.34
N GLY A 24 -25.39 -29.60 8.08
CA GLY A 24 -24.23 -28.80 8.44
C GLY A 24 -24.25 -27.49 7.67
N THR A 25 -24.58 -26.38 8.33
CA THR A 25 -24.30 -25.05 7.80
C THR A 25 -22.79 -24.91 7.71
N GLN A 26 -22.25 -25.11 6.52
CA GLN A 26 -20.87 -24.73 6.22
C GLN A 26 -20.78 -23.21 6.36
N PRO A 27 -19.84 -22.67 7.16
CA PRO A 27 -19.59 -21.23 7.12
C PRO A 27 -19.16 -20.89 5.69
N VAL A 28 -19.94 -20.06 5.00
CA VAL A 28 -19.49 -19.40 3.79
C VAL A 28 -18.35 -18.51 4.26
N ALA A 29 -17.11 -18.88 3.89
CA ALA A 29 -15.99 -17.97 4.07
C ALA A 29 -16.37 -16.71 3.30
N ALA A 30 -16.59 -15.60 4.01
CA ALA A 30 -16.68 -14.30 3.39
C ALA A 30 -15.33 -14.13 2.65
N SER A 31 -15.39 -14.01 1.33
CA SER A 31 -14.23 -13.55 0.56
C SER A 31 -13.89 -12.19 1.13
N ALA A 32 -12.70 -12.03 1.69
CA ALA A 32 -12.21 -10.72 2.05
C ALA A 32 -12.30 -9.86 0.78
N GLU A 33 -12.90 -8.70 0.88
CA GLU A 33 -12.98 -7.76 -0.24
C GLU A 33 -11.55 -7.32 -0.58
N THR A 34 -11.22 -7.27 -1.87
CA THR A 34 -9.88 -6.86 -2.32
C THR A 34 -9.67 -5.39 -1.95
N ILE A 35 -8.66 -5.11 -1.16
CA ILE A 35 -8.30 -3.73 -0.75
C ILE A 35 -7.70 -2.98 -1.94
N HIS A 36 -8.16 -1.76 -2.18
CA HIS A 36 -7.67 -0.90 -3.25
C HIS A 36 -6.81 0.23 -2.70
N LEU A 37 -5.56 0.29 -3.13
CA LEU A 37 -4.60 1.33 -2.78
C LEU A 37 -4.27 2.20 -4.00
N LEU A 38 -4.07 3.49 -3.79
CA LEU A 38 -3.52 4.42 -4.78
C LEU A 38 -2.07 4.76 -4.42
N ALA A 39 -1.12 4.44 -5.28
CA ALA A 39 0.24 4.98 -5.19
C ALA A 39 0.29 6.31 -5.94
N LEU A 40 0.21 7.43 -5.22
CA LEU A 40 0.20 8.78 -5.73
C LEU A 40 1.60 9.39 -5.62
N GLY A 41 2.23 9.72 -6.74
CA GLY A 41 3.60 10.23 -6.75
C GLY A 41 4.08 10.71 -8.11
N ASP A 42 5.38 10.81 -8.24
CA ASP A 42 6.07 11.30 -9.43
C ASP A 42 6.69 10.17 -10.30
N SER A 43 7.85 10.41 -10.90
CA SER A 43 8.59 9.45 -11.71
C SER A 43 9.02 8.20 -10.95
N LEU A 44 9.28 8.31 -9.65
CA LEU A 44 9.66 7.18 -8.80
C LEU A 44 8.49 6.19 -8.66
N THR A 45 7.29 6.70 -8.50
CA THR A 45 6.06 5.90 -8.44
C THR A 45 5.69 5.36 -9.81
N GLN A 46 5.82 6.18 -10.87
CA GLN A 46 5.49 5.77 -12.23
C GLN A 46 6.36 4.64 -12.75
N GLY A 47 7.65 4.56 -12.35
CA GLY A 47 8.64 3.61 -12.87
C GLY A 47 9.40 4.15 -14.07
N TYR A 48 9.78 5.44 -14.04
CA TYR A 48 10.48 6.11 -15.15
C TYR A 48 11.76 5.37 -15.57
N GLY A 49 11.89 5.15 -16.88
CA GLY A 49 13.08 4.54 -17.49
C GLY A 49 13.19 3.01 -17.34
N LEU A 50 12.20 2.36 -16.73
CA LEU A 50 12.14 0.92 -16.51
C LEU A 50 11.10 0.27 -17.43
N MET A 51 11.21 -1.04 -17.63
CA MET A 51 10.10 -1.83 -18.14
C MET A 51 8.96 -1.83 -17.14
N GLU A 52 7.73 -2.07 -17.58
CA GLU A 52 6.56 -1.96 -16.69
C GLU A 52 6.69 -2.82 -15.44
N GLU A 53 7.07 -4.08 -15.60
CA GLU A 53 7.25 -5.05 -14.52
C GLU A 53 8.38 -4.72 -13.54
N GLU A 54 9.34 -3.88 -13.94
CA GLU A 54 10.48 -3.46 -13.11
C GLU A 54 10.16 -2.22 -12.25
N GLY A 55 9.03 -1.56 -12.50
CA GLY A 55 8.61 -0.35 -11.80
C GLY A 55 8.20 -0.60 -10.34
N PHE A 56 8.13 0.48 -9.55
CA PHE A 56 7.79 0.41 -8.13
C PHE A 56 6.44 -0.26 -7.86
N VAL A 57 5.39 0.17 -8.55
CA VAL A 57 4.03 -0.35 -8.30
C VAL A 57 3.89 -1.83 -8.69
N PRO A 58 4.34 -2.31 -9.86
CA PRO A 58 4.34 -3.73 -10.18
C PRO A 58 5.13 -4.57 -9.18
N GLN A 59 6.37 -4.20 -8.84
CA GLN A 59 7.16 -4.94 -7.86
C GLN A 59 6.50 -4.95 -6.46
N LEU A 60 5.86 -3.85 -6.04
CA LEU A 60 5.10 -3.81 -4.78
C LEU A 60 3.89 -4.75 -4.81
N ARG A 61 3.17 -4.85 -5.93
CA ARG A 61 2.06 -5.81 -6.11
C ARG A 61 2.55 -7.26 -5.98
N ASP A 62 3.67 -7.57 -6.62
CA ASP A 62 4.26 -8.91 -6.56
C ASP A 62 4.68 -9.23 -5.13
N TRP A 63 5.36 -8.30 -4.45
CA TRP A 63 5.76 -8.45 -3.05
C TRP A 63 4.56 -8.68 -2.12
N LEU A 64 3.48 -7.89 -2.25
CA LEU A 64 2.25 -8.06 -1.46
C LEU A 64 1.59 -9.41 -1.72
N THR A 65 1.54 -9.85 -2.98
CA THR A 65 0.99 -11.16 -3.37
C THR A 65 1.80 -12.30 -2.76
N GLU A 66 3.13 -12.23 -2.80
CA GLU A 66 4.04 -13.21 -2.20
C GLU A 66 3.88 -13.29 -0.68
N ASN A 67 3.51 -12.18 -0.03
CA ASN A 67 3.21 -12.13 1.41
C ASN A 67 1.74 -12.41 1.75
N GLY A 68 0.94 -12.84 0.78
CA GLY A 68 -0.42 -13.37 1.00
C GLY A 68 -1.52 -12.30 1.06
N HIS A 69 -1.25 -11.08 0.58
CA HIS A 69 -2.23 -9.99 0.53
C HIS A 69 -2.96 -9.94 -0.81
N ASP A 70 -4.29 -9.89 -0.78
CA ASP A 70 -5.12 -9.61 -1.96
C ASP A 70 -5.40 -8.10 -2.05
N VAL A 71 -4.48 -7.39 -2.71
CA VAL A 71 -4.49 -5.92 -2.78
C VAL A 71 -4.29 -5.44 -4.22
N ARG A 72 -5.12 -4.53 -4.65
CA ARG A 72 -4.96 -3.81 -5.91
C ARG A 72 -4.29 -2.46 -5.67
N VAL A 73 -3.04 -2.30 -6.10
CA VAL A 73 -2.35 -1.01 -6.07
C VAL A 73 -2.50 -0.31 -7.42
N VAL A 74 -3.13 0.85 -7.47
CA VAL A 74 -3.26 1.68 -8.68
C VAL A 74 -2.04 2.56 -8.81
N ASN A 75 -1.39 2.56 -9.99
CA ASN A 75 -0.27 3.45 -10.26
C ASN A 75 -0.79 4.85 -10.62
N GLY A 76 -0.65 5.78 -9.69
CA GLY A 76 -0.94 7.21 -9.83
C GLY A 76 0.32 8.07 -9.97
N GLY A 77 1.44 7.48 -10.41
CA GLY A 77 2.69 8.22 -10.68
C GLY A 77 2.65 9.01 -11.97
N VAL A 78 3.15 10.25 -11.95
CA VAL A 78 3.31 11.11 -13.14
C VAL A 78 4.71 11.70 -13.15
N SER A 79 5.54 11.31 -14.12
CA SER A 79 6.91 11.80 -14.24
C SER A 79 6.99 13.32 -14.32
N GLY A 80 7.85 13.90 -13.50
CA GLY A 80 8.07 15.33 -13.44
C GLY A 80 7.08 16.08 -12.53
N ASP A 81 6.08 15.43 -11.95
CA ASP A 81 5.18 16.09 -11.01
C ASP A 81 5.91 16.58 -9.76
N THR A 82 5.59 17.81 -9.38
CA THR A 82 5.90 18.36 -8.06
C THR A 82 4.76 18.05 -7.08
N SER A 83 4.94 18.38 -5.82
CA SER A 83 3.88 18.34 -4.82
C SER A 83 2.63 19.11 -5.25
N ALA A 84 2.78 20.25 -5.97
CA ALA A 84 1.67 21.02 -6.54
C ALA A 84 0.93 20.25 -7.64
N GLY A 85 1.64 19.49 -8.50
CA GLY A 85 1.02 18.61 -9.48
C GLY A 85 0.18 17.51 -8.81
N GLY A 86 0.73 16.88 -7.77
CA GLY A 86 0.02 15.90 -6.95
C GLY A 86 -1.26 16.47 -6.34
N LEU A 87 -1.17 17.64 -5.69
CA LEU A 87 -2.32 18.31 -5.09
C LEU A 87 -3.42 18.63 -6.12
N SER A 88 -3.04 19.06 -7.32
CA SER A 88 -4.01 19.42 -8.37
C SER A 88 -4.85 18.24 -8.88
N ARG A 89 -4.43 16.99 -8.62
CA ARG A 89 -5.06 15.79 -9.16
C ARG A 89 -5.47 14.75 -8.11
N VAL A 90 -5.16 14.95 -6.84
CA VAL A 90 -5.48 13.97 -5.80
C VAL A 90 -6.97 13.69 -5.73
N GLU A 91 -7.82 14.72 -5.74
CA GLU A 91 -9.26 14.59 -5.60
C GLU A 91 -9.89 13.69 -6.68
N TRP A 92 -9.53 13.88 -7.95
CA TRP A 92 -10.08 13.03 -9.02
C TRP A 92 -9.36 11.68 -9.16
N SER A 93 -8.19 11.50 -8.52
CA SER A 93 -7.48 10.21 -8.47
C SER A 93 -8.05 9.27 -7.40
N LEU A 94 -8.70 9.81 -6.38
CA LEU A 94 -9.39 9.06 -5.34
C LEU A 94 -10.77 8.63 -5.84
N THR A 95 -10.82 7.46 -6.52
CA THR A 95 -12.11 6.85 -6.86
C THR A 95 -12.75 6.22 -5.60
N PRO A 96 -14.08 6.01 -5.56
CA PRO A 96 -14.77 5.51 -4.37
C PRO A 96 -14.28 4.15 -3.85
N GLU A 97 -13.54 3.40 -4.66
CA GLU A 97 -12.99 2.10 -4.27
C GLU A 97 -11.65 2.21 -3.54
N ILE A 98 -10.99 3.38 -3.55
CA ILE A 98 -9.67 3.57 -2.91
C ILE A 98 -9.86 3.73 -1.41
N GLU A 99 -9.27 2.81 -0.65
CA GLU A 99 -9.34 2.77 0.81
C GLU A 99 -8.05 3.27 1.47
N GLY A 100 -6.92 3.25 0.73
CA GLY A 100 -5.64 3.71 1.21
C GLY A 100 -4.78 4.35 0.12
N MET A 101 -3.86 5.22 0.53
CA MET A 101 -2.99 5.95 -0.37
C MET A 101 -1.53 5.92 0.10
N ILE A 102 -0.61 5.66 -0.84
CA ILE A 102 0.83 5.82 -0.65
C ILE A 102 1.21 7.14 -1.32
N VAL A 103 1.68 8.11 -0.55
CA VAL A 103 2.02 9.45 -1.03
C VAL A 103 3.52 9.64 -1.08
N THR A 104 4.05 9.95 -2.27
CA THR A 104 5.50 10.14 -2.49
C THR A 104 5.73 11.32 -3.41
N PHE A 105 5.97 12.49 -2.83
CA PHE A 105 6.30 13.73 -3.53
C PHE A 105 7.48 14.45 -2.88
N GLY A 106 8.04 15.43 -3.60
CA GLY A 106 9.10 16.30 -3.13
C GLY A 106 10.40 16.16 -3.91
N GLY A 107 10.64 15.05 -4.59
CA GLY A 107 11.83 14.89 -5.43
C GLY A 107 11.97 15.97 -6.49
N ASN A 108 10.90 16.26 -7.22
CA ASN A 108 10.87 17.32 -8.23
C ASN A 108 10.87 18.72 -7.63
N ASP A 109 10.33 18.90 -6.42
CA ASP A 109 10.41 20.17 -5.68
C ASP A 109 11.87 20.49 -5.32
N LEU A 110 12.61 19.48 -4.81
CA LEU A 110 14.05 19.56 -4.56
C LEU A 110 14.84 19.91 -5.82
N LEU A 111 14.63 19.16 -6.90
CA LEU A 111 15.35 19.38 -8.17
C LEU A 111 15.16 20.78 -8.73
N ARG A 112 14.04 21.44 -8.43
CA ARG A 112 13.68 22.78 -8.88
C ARG A 112 13.95 23.87 -7.84
N GLY A 113 14.45 23.50 -6.64
CA GLY A 113 14.71 24.45 -5.56
C GLY A 113 13.45 25.16 -5.05
N ILE A 114 12.31 24.48 -5.07
CA ILE A 114 11.05 25.03 -4.55
C ILE A 114 11.17 25.20 -3.03
N ASP A 115 10.64 26.30 -2.52
CA ASP A 115 10.64 26.59 -1.08
C ASP A 115 9.97 25.46 -0.29
N PRO A 116 10.62 24.90 0.73
CA PRO A 116 10.04 23.84 1.57
C PRO A 116 8.65 24.17 2.14
N ALA A 117 8.37 25.44 2.41
CA ALA A 117 7.04 25.87 2.86
C ALA A 117 5.94 25.64 1.81
N VAL A 118 6.28 25.75 0.51
CA VAL A 118 5.36 25.48 -0.59
C VAL A 118 5.14 23.97 -0.71
N THR A 119 6.21 23.19 -0.65
CA THR A 119 6.12 21.71 -0.65
C THR A 119 5.26 21.22 0.52
N ARG A 120 5.49 21.76 1.72
CA ARG A 120 4.69 21.46 2.93
C ARG A 120 3.21 21.75 2.70
N ALA A 121 2.87 22.93 2.19
CA ALA A 121 1.50 23.34 1.95
C ALA A 121 0.79 22.41 0.96
N ASN A 122 1.49 21.98 -0.09
CA ASN A 122 0.93 21.07 -1.08
C ASN A 122 0.74 19.64 -0.53
N VAL A 123 1.74 19.10 0.18
CA VAL A 123 1.63 17.77 0.81
C VAL A 123 0.52 17.80 1.86
N LYS A 124 0.44 18.86 2.67
CA LYS A 124 -0.67 19.07 3.61
C LYS A 124 -2.03 19.00 2.91
N GLY A 125 -2.21 19.76 1.81
CA GLY A 125 -3.46 19.72 1.05
C GLY A 125 -3.81 18.33 0.49
N ILE A 126 -2.79 17.53 0.11
CA ILE A 126 -3.01 16.12 -0.29
C ILE A 126 -3.56 15.29 0.88
N LEU A 127 -3.00 15.48 2.09
CA LEU A 127 -3.44 14.78 3.30
C LEU A 127 -4.84 15.24 3.74
N GLU A 128 -5.17 16.53 3.60
CA GLU A 128 -6.52 17.06 3.86
C GLU A 128 -7.56 16.40 2.95
N VAL A 129 -7.26 16.25 1.65
CA VAL A 129 -8.16 15.54 0.71
C VAL A 129 -8.31 14.06 1.09
N ALA A 130 -7.25 13.39 1.54
CA ALA A 130 -7.35 12.00 2.01
C ALA A 130 -8.23 11.88 3.25
N GLU A 131 -8.04 12.77 4.24
CA GLU A 131 -8.85 12.82 5.47
C GLU A 131 -10.33 13.08 5.17
N GLU A 132 -10.64 14.03 4.26
CA GLU A 132 -12.02 14.34 3.84
C GLU A 132 -12.73 13.16 3.15
N ASN A 133 -11.97 12.19 2.61
CA ASN A 133 -12.49 11.00 1.94
C ASN A 133 -12.33 9.71 2.77
N ASP A 134 -11.95 9.81 4.04
CA ASP A 134 -11.73 8.66 4.94
C ASP A 134 -10.69 7.66 4.38
N VAL A 135 -9.64 8.14 3.69
CA VAL A 135 -8.59 7.34 3.06
C VAL A 135 -7.36 7.29 3.97
N GLU A 136 -6.97 6.07 4.37
CA GLU A 136 -5.76 5.85 5.18
C GLU A 136 -4.49 6.16 4.35
N VAL A 137 -3.47 6.77 4.97
CA VAL A 137 -2.27 7.22 4.26
C VAL A 137 -0.99 6.63 4.84
N LEU A 138 -0.10 6.18 3.93
CA LEU A 138 1.32 6.02 4.16
C LEU A 138 2.05 7.20 3.47
N LEU A 139 2.56 8.14 4.25
CA LEU A 139 3.40 9.23 3.77
C LEU A 139 4.85 8.78 3.70
N ILE A 140 5.45 8.82 2.51
CA ILE A 140 6.85 8.49 2.29
C ILE A 140 7.62 9.79 2.05
N GLY A 141 8.60 10.06 2.91
CA GLY A 141 9.42 11.26 2.87
C GLY A 141 10.50 11.23 1.79
N MET A 142 11.08 12.40 1.59
CA MET A 142 12.29 12.66 0.83
C MET A 142 13.27 13.43 1.70
N GLN A 143 14.56 13.24 1.48
CA GLN A 143 15.60 13.97 2.18
C GLN A 143 16.33 14.93 1.25
N ALA A 144 16.47 16.19 1.66
CA ALA A 144 17.16 17.20 0.87
C ALA A 144 18.68 16.97 0.92
N PRO A 145 19.38 17.01 -0.23
CA PRO A 145 20.83 17.16 -0.22
C PRO A 145 21.21 18.54 0.36
N GLY A 146 22.40 18.64 0.97
CA GLY A 146 22.81 19.89 1.62
C GLY A 146 23.18 21.07 0.71
N ASN A 147 23.00 20.94 -0.61
CA ASN A 147 23.43 21.91 -1.64
C ASN A 147 22.65 23.23 -1.61
N TYR A 148 21.42 23.26 -1.07
CA TYR A 148 20.62 24.49 -0.87
C TYR A 148 20.85 25.16 0.49
N GLY A 149 21.79 24.62 1.30
CA GLY A 149 22.13 25.14 2.62
C GLY A 149 21.36 24.47 3.77
N ALA A 150 21.89 24.65 4.98
CA ALA A 150 21.43 23.92 6.16
C ALA A 150 19.98 24.23 6.54
N THR A 151 19.54 25.49 6.38
CA THR A 151 18.16 25.91 6.69
C THR A 151 17.17 25.21 5.75
N TYR A 152 17.41 25.26 4.44
CA TYR A 152 16.57 24.58 3.47
C TYR A 152 16.45 23.08 3.78
N LYS A 153 17.59 22.43 4.04
CA LYS A 153 17.60 20.99 4.38
C LYS A 153 16.77 20.73 5.64
N ALA A 154 16.99 21.49 6.70
CA ALA A 154 16.24 21.30 7.95
C ALA A 154 14.74 21.47 7.77
N ASP A 155 14.30 22.53 7.06
CA ASP A 155 12.89 22.81 6.81
C ASP A 155 12.25 21.76 5.90
N PHE A 156 12.99 21.26 4.89
CA PHE A 156 12.50 20.25 3.97
C PHE A 156 12.39 18.87 4.63
N ASP A 157 13.43 18.45 5.37
CA ASP A 157 13.43 17.14 6.01
C ASP A 157 12.40 17.04 7.14
N ALA A 158 12.11 18.18 7.83
CA ALA A 158 11.14 18.22 8.92
C ALA A 158 9.68 18.15 8.45
N LEU A 159 9.37 18.53 7.21
CA LEU A 159 7.98 18.66 6.76
C LEU A 159 7.21 17.33 6.81
N TYR A 160 7.84 16.20 6.47
CA TYR A 160 7.16 14.91 6.38
C TYR A 160 6.83 14.32 7.75
N PRO A 161 7.78 14.17 8.72
CA PRO A 161 7.46 13.65 10.02
C PRO A 161 6.45 14.54 10.78
N GLU A 162 6.55 15.88 10.64
CA GLU A 162 5.62 16.80 11.28
C GLU A 162 4.19 16.69 10.70
N LEU A 163 4.06 16.56 9.38
CA LEU A 163 2.76 16.33 8.74
C LEU A 163 2.20 14.93 9.07
N ALA A 164 3.06 13.91 9.13
CA ALA A 164 2.63 12.58 9.53
C ALA A 164 2.09 12.56 10.96
N GLU A 165 2.72 13.30 11.89
CA GLU A 165 2.24 13.47 13.26
C GLU A 165 0.93 14.28 13.29
N GLU A 166 0.83 15.39 12.54
CA GLU A 166 -0.35 16.26 12.48
C GLU A 166 -1.60 15.51 11.99
N TYR A 167 -1.45 14.65 10.99
CA TYR A 167 -2.56 13.90 10.35
C TYR A 167 -2.68 12.44 10.84
N GLY A 168 -1.80 11.99 11.75
CA GLY A 168 -1.83 10.62 12.27
C GLY A 168 -1.55 9.54 11.22
N THR A 169 -0.88 9.88 10.10
CA THR A 169 -0.59 8.94 9.02
C THR A 169 0.54 7.97 9.39
N LEU A 170 0.62 6.86 8.67
CA LEU A 170 1.85 6.07 8.65
C LEU A 170 2.96 6.87 7.97
N TYR A 171 4.19 6.63 8.40
CA TYR A 171 5.35 7.37 7.91
C TYR A 171 6.54 6.46 7.62
N LEU A 172 7.25 6.75 6.53
CA LEU A 172 8.55 6.21 6.21
C LEU A 172 9.50 7.39 5.87
N ASP A 173 10.65 7.44 6.51
CA ASP A 173 11.58 8.59 6.46
C ASP A 173 12.04 8.96 5.04
N SER A 174 12.26 7.96 4.17
CA SER A 174 12.76 8.18 2.82
C SER A 174 12.28 7.10 1.86
N PHE A 175 11.90 7.50 0.66
CA PHE A 175 11.67 6.55 -0.44
C PHE A 175 12.91 5.70 -0.73
N PHE A 176 14.09 6.27 -0.57
CA PHE A 176 15.37 5.60 -0.80
C PHE A 176 15.90 4.81 0.42
N ALA A 177 15.08 4.58 1.46
CA ALA A 177 15.54 3.90 2.68
C ALA A 177 16.18 2.54 2.41
N GLY A 178 15.68 1.77 1.44
CA GLY A 178 16.25 0.48 1.03
C GLY A 178 17.60 0.57 0.29
N LEU A 179 18.03 1.77 -0.09
CA LEU A 179 19.32 2.04 -0.75
C LEU A 179 20.33 2.69 0.17
N MET A 180 19.95 3.01 1.41
CA MET A 180 20.83 3.69 2.36
C MET A 180 21.72 2.69 3.09
N GLU A 181 22.97 3.08 3.28
CA GLU A 181 23.94 2.44 4.16
C GLU A 181 24.33 3.47 5.23
N ASP A 182 24.26 3.11 6.52
CA ASP A 182 24.51 4.04 7.64
C ASP A 182 23.73 5.38 7.59
N GLY A 183 22.54 5.37 6.97
CA GLY A 183 21.66 6.53 6.87
C GLY A 183 21.94 7.46 5.68
N GLU A 184 22.87 7.10 4.81
CA GLU A 184 23.19 7.84 3.59
C GLU A 184 23.16 6.93 2.36
N VAL A 185 22.81 7.49 1.20
CA VAL A 185 22.92 6.74 -0.07
C VAL A 185 24.41 6.64 -0.44
N PRO A 186 24.93 5.42 -0.68
CA PRO A 186 26.35 5.22 -1.00
C PRO A 186 26.82 6.07 -2.19
N GLU A 187 28.11 6.47 -2.18
CA GLU A 187 28.72 7.24 -3.26
C GLU A 187 28.71 6.44 -4.57
N ASP A 188 29.07 5.13 -4.54
CA ASP A 188 28.89 4.21 -5.65
C ASP A 188 27.53 3.50 -5.56
N ARG A 189 26.56 4.04 -6.28
CA ARG A 189 25.20 3.53 -6.39
C ARG A 189 24.86 2.98 -7.77
N SER A 190 25.88 2.74 -8.62
CA SER A 190 25.70 2.24 -9.98
C SER A 190 24.97 0.88 -10.06
N ALA A 191 25.06 0.05 -9.00
CA ALA A 191 24.36 -1.22 -8.89
C ALA A 191 22.84 -1.07 -8.70
N VAL A 192 22.37 0.08 -8.17
CA VAL A 192 20.95 0.29 -7.75
C VAL A 192 20.30 1.50 -8.40
N MET A 193 21.06 2.34 -9.12
CA MET A 193 20.55 3.54 -9.79
C MET A 193 20.74 3.44 -11.30
N GLN A 194 19.88 4.13 -12.03
CA GLN A 194 20.03 4.36 -13.46
C GLN A 194 21.20 5.32 -13.76
N ALA A 195 21.61 5.43 -15.00
CA ALA A 195 22.75 6.26 -15.41
C ALA A 195 22.55 7.77 -15.13
N ASP A 196 21.33 8.23 -14.93
CA ASP A 196 21.00 9.61 -14.57
C ASP A 196 21.33 9.94 -13.11
N GLY A 197 21.57 8.92 -12.26
CA GLY A 197 21.88 9.08 -10.83
C GLY A 197 20.71 9.61 -9.99
N ILE A 198 19.50 9.66 -10.55
CA ILE A 198 18.29 10.19 -9.91
C ILE A 198 17.27 9.06 -9.67
N HIS A 199 17.06 8.22 -10.68
CA HIS A 199 16.06 7.16 -10.62
C HIS A 199 16.71 5.80 -10.27
N PRO A 200 16.07 4.97 -9.43
CA PRO A 200 16.53 3.62 -9.16
C PRO A 200 16.41 2.76 -10.43
N ASN A 201 17.30 1.79 -10.59
CA ASN A 201 17.13 0.71 -11.57
C ASN A 201 16.25 -0.41 -10.97
N ALA A 202 16.00 -1.49 -11.73
CA ALA A 202 15.13 -2.58 -11.29
C ALA A 202 15.56 -3.20 -9.94
N GLU A 203 16.87 -3.37 -9.70
CA GLU A 203 17.40 -3.88 -8.43
C GLU A 203 17.21 -2.86 -7.30
N GLY A 204 17.41 -1.57 -7.59
CA GLY A 204 17.16 -0.49 -6.63
C GLY A 204 15.69 -0.43 -6.22
N VAL A 205 14.77 -0.55 -7.18
CA VAL A 205 13.32 -0.62 -6.90
C VAL A 205 12.99 -1.81 -6.00
N LYS A 206 13.58 -2.98 -6.27
CA LYS A 206 13.37 -4.16 -5.43
C LYS A 206 13.76 -3.91 -3.97
N ARG A 207 14.95 -3.34 -3.73
CA ARG A 207 15.39 -3.02 -2.36
C ARG A 207 14.51 -1.97 -1.69
N ILE A 208 13.98 -1.01 -2.44
CA ILE A 208 13.01 -0.03 -1.94
C ILE A 208 11.73 -0.75 -1.53
N VAL A 209 11.21 -1.64 -2.36
CA VAL A 209 10.00 -2.42 -2.08
C VAL A 209 10.17 -3.31 -0.85
N ASP A 210 11.35 -3.91 -0.64
CA ASP A 210 11.63 -4.72 0.56
C ASP A 210 11.50 -3.92 1.88
N VAL A 211 11.67 -2.59 1.83
CA VAL A 211 11.48 -1.69 2.99
C VAL A 211 10.09 -1.07 3.03
N VAL A 212 9.52 -0.72 1.89
CA VAL A 212 8.18 -0.11 1.79
C VAL A 212 7.08 -1.13 2.04
N GLY A 213 7.25 -2.37 1.55
CA GLY A 213 6.25 -3.43 1.66
C GLY A 213 5.71 -3.64 3.07
N PRO A 214 6.55 -3.83 4.11
CA PRO A 214 6.09 -3.94 5.49
C PRO A 214 5.29 -2.72 5.99
N LYS A 215 5.57 -1.50 5.50
CA LYS A 215 4.78 -0.31 5.82
C LYS A 215 3.43 -0.31 5.13
N VAL A 216 3.35 -0.88 3.93
CA VAL A 216 2.07 -1.08 3.23
C VAL A 216 1.24 -2.16 3.93
N GLU A 217 1.85 -3.21 4.52
CA GLU A 217 1.13 -4.16 5.38
C GLU A 217 0.52 -3.47 6.60
N GLU A 218 1.25 -2.54 7.24
CA GLU A 218 0.71 -1.71 8.33
C GLU A 218 -0.48 -0.86 7.85
N LEU A 219 -0.41 -0.31 6.63
CA LEU A 219 -1.52 0.45 6.01
C LEU A 219 -2.75 -0.44 5.78
N ILE A 220 -2.56 -1.62 5.21
CA ILE A 220 -3.62 -2.61 4.99
C ILE A 220 -4.30 -2.99 6.32
N ALA A 221 -3.50 -3.19 7.38
CA ALA A 221 -4.03 -3.53 8.70
C ALA A 221 -4.87 -2.41 9.32
N ARG A 222 -4.57 -1.13 9.04
CA ARG A 222 -5.39 0.01 9.47
C ARG A 222 -6.74 0.06 8.75
N ILE A 223 -6.76 -0.19 7.43
CA ILE A 223 -7.98 -0.22 6.62
C ILE A 223 -8.93 -1.32 7.10
N GLY A 224 -8.42 -2.47 7.50
CA GLY A 224 -9.21 -3.63 7.98
C GLY A 224 -9.61 -3.58 9.46
N SER A 225 -9.35 -2.48 10.19
CA SER A 225 -9.54 -2.43 11.67
C SER A 225 -10.88 -1.83 12.13
#